data_8477c90176a08589451853f63fb2177f
#
_entry.id   8477c90176a08589451853f63fb2177f
#
_cell.length_a   1.000
_cell.length_b   1.000
_cell.length_c   1.000
_cell.angle_alpha   90.00
_cell.angle_beta   90.00
_cell.angle_gamma   90.00
#
_symmetry.space_group_name_H-M   'P 1'
#
loop_
_entity.id
_entity.type
_entity.pdbx_description
1 polymer ?
#
loop_
_entity_poly.entity_id
_entity_poly.type
_entity_poly.pdbx_seq_one_letter_code
_entity_poly.pdbx_strand_id
1 'polypeptide(L)'
;MRIVKKLMQEEEIIKYVNIVMAAYPGVVEASQQTKERLRSVFTHNMSNEPSINYYGLWEDNDLLGCMRVHDFEMNFFSKIIPVGGVGQVAVDLLHKKERVAKELIDYFYQIFLQKNVHIVALYPFRPDFYKKMGFGYGPTMHQYLIEPSSFPKGPTKQHLKYLNAQHQHQLAACYNRIARKRHGMFIKTASELSAIFNNPQNYIIAVDKDGLIEGYIVFAFKKQSDSNFMRNNIVIKEFLYETPDALLELSTFLNSQADQVQRIEWNTQDDHMHFFLGDVRNGSDHLIPSVYHASSVAGIGLMYRIINVKGFFQELKAHHFNNSDLTVKLTVSDSLIAENNQSFMLKVVDGYLELLENDSYDVEMLIDIAELSSMLMGVVTMQELFMLGKVKISDNEYLQALHKLFYVYEKPTCVTAF
;
A
#
# COMPACT_ATOMS: atom_id res chain seq x y z
N MET A 1 -2.85 18.26 30.45
CA MET A 1 -2.79 18.83 29.08
C MET A 1 -2.31 17.74 28.13
N ARG A 2 -3.03 17.50 27.01
CA ARG A 2 -2.64 16.47 26.02
C ARG A 2 -1.51 16.97 25.13
N ILE A 3 -0.51 16.12 24.91
CA ILE A 3 0.62 16.39 24.03
C ILE A 3 1.03 15.12 23.27
N VAL A 4 1.26 15.26 21.95
CA VAL A 4 1.88 14.17 21.16
C VAL A 4 3.38 14.38 21.13
N LYS A 5 4.14 13.35 21.48
CA LYS A 5 5.61 13.38 21.44
C LYS A 5 6.19 12.06 20.91
N LYS A 6 7.40 12.14 20.35
CA LYS A 6 8.19 10.97 19.97
C LYS A 6 8.62 10.21 21.23
N LEU A 7 8.53 8.89 21.17
CA LEU A 7 9.02 8.00 22.23
C LEU A 7 10.53 7.86 22.10
N MET A 8 11.23 8.08 23.21
CA MET A 8 12.70 8.10 23.25
C MET A 8 13.27 7.13 24.29
N GLN A 9 12.44 6.63 25.20
CA GLN A 9 12.87 5.82 26.34
C GLN A 9 12.26 4.43 26.30
N GLU A 10 12.99 3.46 26.78
CA GLU A 10 12.55 2.05 26.81
C GLU A 10 11.27 1.86 27.66
N GLU A 11 11.12 2.62 28.73
CA GLU A 11 9.92 2.59 29.59
C GLU A 11 8.67 3.05 28.83
N GLU A 12 8.81 4.02 27.93
CA GLU A 12 7.72 4.48 27.08
C GLU A 12 7.31 3.39 26.08
N ILE A 13 8.28 2.60 25.59
CA ILE A 13 8.01 1.46 24.69
C ILE A 13 7.22 0.36 25.42
N ILE A 14 7.44 0.16 26.72
CA ILE A 14 6.64 -0.81 27.50
C ILE A 14 5.16 -0.39 27.54
N LYS A 15 4.87 0.90 27.75
CA LYS A 15 3.51 1.43 27.70
C LYS A 15 2.91 1.30 26.30
N TYR A 16 3.69 1.60 25.27
CA TYR A 16 3.32 1.44 23.86
C TYR A 16 2.91 0.00 23.54
N VAL A 17 3.74 -0.98 23.90
CA VAL A 17 3.47 -2.42 23.68
C VAL A 17 2.16 -2.84 24.34
N ASN A 18 1.91 -2.40 25.57
CA ASN A 18 0.68 -2.75 26.28
C ASN A 18 -0.58 -2.25 25.54
N ILE A 19 -0.56 -1.01 25.02
CA ILE A 19 -1.68 -0.44 24.25
C ILE A 19 -1.86 -1.18 22.93
N VAL A 20 -0.77 -1.47 22.20
CA VAL A 20 -0.83 -2.21 20.93
C VAL A 20 -1.39 -3.61 21.13
N MET A 21 -0.94 -4.34 22.15
CA MET A 21 -1.48 -5.68 22.46
C MET A 21 -2.97 -5.64 22.80
N ALA A 22 -3.41 -4.65 23.56
CA ALA A 22 -4.83 -4.48 23.92
C ALA A 22 -5.69 -4.03 22.72
N ALA A 23 -5.13 -3.24 21.80
CA ALA A 23 -5.86 -2.73 20.62
C ALA A 23 -6.02 -3.76 19.50
N TYR A 24 -5.09 -4.73 19.39
CA TYR A 24 -5.06 -5.74 18.30
C TYR A 24 -5.12 -7.19 18.81
N PRO A 25 -6.11 -7.58 19.64
CA PRO A 25 -6.16 -8.90 20.28
C PRO A 25 -6.33 -10.08 19.31
N GLY A 26 -6.81 -9.82 18.08
CA GLY A 26 -6.96 -10.84 17.03
C GLY A 26 -5.70 -11.09 16.21
N VAL A 27 -4.68 -10.22 16.33
CA VAL A 27 -3.42 -10.30 15.57
C VAL A 27 -2.24 -10.59 16.50
N VAL A 28 -2.30 -10.08 17.72
CA VAL A 28 -1.23 -10.18 18.72
C VAL A 28 -1.70 -11.09 19.86
N GLU A 29 -1.08 -12.26 19.96
CA GLU A 29 -1.36 -13.17 21.09
C GLU A 29 -0.97 -12.51 22.43
N ALA A 30 -1.88 -12.54 23.38
CA ALA A 30 -1.69 -11.96 24.70
C ALA A 30 -0.84 -12.92 25.58
N SER A 31 0.47 -13.02 25.29
CA SER A 31 1.44 -13.77 26.06
C SER A 31 2.63 -12.92 26.51
N GLN A 32 3.28 -13.30 27.60
CA GLN A 32 4.49 -12.63 28.09
C GLN A 32 5.62 -12.71 27.04
N GLN A 33 5.75 -13.85 26.35
CA GLN A 33 6.73 -14.04 25.29
C GLN A 33 6.50 -13.09 24.12
N THR A 34 5.24 -12.92 23.70
CA THR A 34 4.87 -11.95 22.64
C THR A 34 5.20 -10.51 23.06
N LYS A 35 4.92 -10.15 24.33
CA LYS A 35 5.23 -8.84 24.86
C LYS A 35 6.73 -8.55 24.82
N GLU A 36 7.56 -9.48 25.27
CA GLU A 36 9.03 -9.34 25.25
C GLU A 36 9.57 -9.25 23.82
N ARG A 37 9.05 -10.08 22.91
CA ARG A 37 9.41 -10.02 21.49
C ARG A 37 9.07 -8.65 20.88
N LEU A 38 7.87 -8.13 21.09
CA LEU A 38 7.46 -6.80 20.58
C LEU A 38 8.33 -5.69 21.17
N ARG A 39 8.60 -5.73 22.47
CA ARG A 39 9.49 -4.78 23.13
C ARG A 39 10.88 -4.81 22.47
N SER A 40 11.47 -5.98 22.30
CA SER A 40 12.78 -6.11 21.64
C SER A 40 12.77 -5.56 20.21
N VAL A 41 11.77 -5.89 19.41
CA VAL A 41 11.64 -5.38 18.03
C VAL A 41 11.50 -3.86 18.00
N PHE A 42 10.65 -3.28 18.86
CA PHE A 42 10.41 -1.83 18.84
C PHE A 42 11.62 -1.06 19.38
N THR A 43 12.30 -1.56 20.41
CA THR A 43 13.54 -0.96 20.91
C THR A 43 14.65 -1.05 19.86
N HIS A 44 14.75 -2.19 19.15
CA HIS A 44 15.72 -2.34 18.05
C HIS A 44 15.44 -1.34 16.92
N ASN A 45 14.19 -1.24 16.47
CA ASN A 45 13.80 -0.31 15.40
C ASN A 45 14.06 1.14 15.80
N MET A 46 13.73 1.53 17.05
CA MET A 46 13.96 2.87 17.55
C MET A 46 15.45 3.27 17.52
N SER A 47 16.35 2.30 17.72
CA SER A 47 17.80 2.53 17.76
C SER A 47 18.49 2.41 16.41
N ASN A 48 17.97 1.58 15.51
CA ASN A 48 18.70 1.15 14.31
C ASN A 48 17.97 1.49 12.98
N GLU A 49 16.67 1.85 13.03
CA GLU A 49 15.87 2.11 11.82
C GLU A 49 15.37 3.57 11.84
N PRO A 50 16.16 4.52 11.32
CA PRO A 50 15.81 5.95 11.38
C PRO A 50 14.54 6.31 10.61
N SER A 51 14.13 5.48 9.65
CA SER A 51 12.87 5.61 8.90
C SER A 51 11.63 5.24 9.72
N ILE A 52 11.80 4.61 10.91
CA ILE A 52 10.69 4.16 11.76
C ILE A 52 10.70 4.95 13.08
N ASN A 53 9.59 5.62 13.36
CA ASN A 53 9.46 6.44 14.54
C ASN A 53 8.17 6.10 15.30
N TYR A 54 8.24 6.09 16.63
CA TYR A 54 7.12 5.82 17.52
C TYR A 54 6.68 7.09 18.21
N TYR A 55 5.37 7.37 18.21
CA TYR A 55 4.77 8.53 18.86
C TYR A 55 3.65 8.12 19.80
N GLY A 56 3.46 8.90 20.85
CA GLY A 56 2.38 8.72 21.81
C GLY A 56 1.67 10.02 22.14
N LEU A 57 0.36 9.96 22.31
CA LEU A 57 -0.44 11.02 22.92
C LEU A 57 -0.49 10.82 24.42
N TRP A 58 -0.01 11.80 25.14
CA TRP A 58 0.12 11.78 26.59
C TRP A 58 -0.81 12.80 27.22
N GLU A 59 -1.37 12.44 28.35
CA GLU A 59 -2.00 13.36 29.28
C GLU A 59 -1.32 13.16 30.63
N ASP A 60 -0.60 14.19 31.06
CA ASP A 60 0.33 14.13 32.21
C ASP A 60 1.36 12.98 32.06
N ASN A 61 1.30 11.91 32.84
CA ASN A 61 2.18 10.75 32.73
C ASN A 61 1.53 9.52 32.05
N ASP A 62 0.28 9.64 31.62
CA ASP A 62 -0.46 8.54 31.06
C ASP A 62 -0.43 8.58 29.53
N LEU A 63 -0.10 7.43 28.92
CA LEU A 63 -0.15 7.24 27.48
C LEU A 63 -1.57 6.84 27.07
N LEU A 64 -2.27 7.74 26.39
CA LEU A 64 -3.67 7.54 25.97
C LEU A 64 -3.79 6.78 24.65
N GLY A 65 -2.79 6.87 23.81
CA GLY A 65 -2.72 6.21 22.52
C GLY A 65 -1.38 6.41 21.84
N CYS A 66 -1.15 5.65 20.79
CA CYS A 66 0.15 5.62 20.12
C CYS A 66 0.04 5.31 18.63
N MET A 67 1.11 5.58 17.88
CA MET A 67 1.24 5.27 16.47
C MET A 67 2.70 5.01 16.08
N ARG A 68 2.90 4.24 15.01
CA ARG A 68 4.19 4.04 14.34
C ARG A 68 4.18 4.83 13.04
N VAL A 69 5.18 5.64 12.83
CA VAL A 69 5.34 6.51 11.66
C VAL A 69 6.53 6.04 10.84
N HIS A 70 6.37 6.01 9.53
CA HIS A 70 7.37 5.57 8.58
C HIS A 70 7.71 6.69 7.60
N ASP A 71 9.00 6.92 7.38
CA ASP A 71 9.51 7.72 6.29
C ASP A 71 9.81 6.80 5.11
N PHE A 72 8.98 6.86 4.06
CA PHE A 72 9.13 6.05 2.85
C PHE A 72 9.57 6.87 1.66
N GLU A 73 10.13 6.18 0.68
CA GLU A 73 10.27 6.64 -0.70
C GLU A 73 9.39 5.79 -1.60
N MET A 74 8.63 6.39 -2.50
CA MET A 74 7.69 5.72 -3.40
C MET A 74 7.94 6.11 -4.85
N ASN A 75 7.81 5.15 -5.75
CA ASN A 75 7.73 5.47 -7.17
C ASN A 75 6.37 6.07 -7.50
N PHE A 76 6.36 7.32 -7.88
CA PHE A 76 5.21 8.06 -8.33
C PHE A 76 5.45 8.58 -9.74
N PHE A 77 4.79 7.99 -10.74
CA PHE A 77 4.97 8.30 -12.16
C PHE A 77 6.45 8.30 -12.61
N SER A 78 7.18 7.24 -12.28
CA SER A 78 8.61 7.06 -12.58
C SER A 78 9.56 8.04 -11.84
N LYS A 79 9.05 8.83 -10.90
CA LYS A 79 9.82 9.68 -9.99
C LYS A 79 9.80 9.09 -8.58
N ILE A 80 10.92 9.07 -7.91
CA ILE A 80 10.97 8.66 -6.50
C ILE A 80 10.68 9.90 -5.65
N ILE A 81 9.61 9.84 -4.86
CA ILE A 81 9.18 10.92 -3.97
C ILE A 81 9.08 10.42 -2.52
N PRO A 82 9.28 11.31 -1.52
CA PRO A 82 9.04 10.97 -0.13
C PRO A 82 7.55 10.81 0.14
N VAL A 83 7.20 9.80 0.95
CA VAL A 83 5.84 9.49 1.38
C VAL A 83 5.81 9.14 2.86
N GLY A 84 4.83 9.67 3.59
CA GLY A 84 4.62 9.32 4.99
C GLY A 84 3.76 8.08 5.14
N GLY A 85 4.18 7.15 6.00
CA GLY A 85 3.37 6.01 6.38
C GLY A 85 2.95 6.07 7.84
N VAL A 86 1.74 5.62 8.17
CA VAL A 86 1.33 5.41 9.57
C VAL A 86 0.72 4.02 9.75
N GLY A 87 1.21 3.33 10.76
CA GLY A 87 0.70 2.04 11.21
C GLY A 87 0.54 2.00 12.72
N GLN A 88 -0.05 0.92 13.23
CA GLN A 88 -0.23 0.68 14.67
C GLN A 88 -0.88 1.86 15.41
N VAL A 89 -1.83 2.55 14.79
CA VAL A 89 -2.63 3.58 15.48
C VAL A 89 -3.51 2.87 16.50
N ALA A 90 -3.14 2.97 17.76
CA ALA A 90 -3.77 2.28 18.87
C ALA A 90 -4.18 3.25 19.97
N VAL A 91 -5.33 3.00 20.60
CA VAL A 91 -5.88 3.81 21.67
C VAL A 91 -6.11 2.92 22.87
N ASP A 92 -5.69 3.38 24.06
CA ASP A 92 -5.98 2.70 25.31
C ASP A 92 -7.47 2.43 25.46
N LEU A 93 -7.81 1.27 26.01
CA LEU A 93 -9.21 0.81 26.10
C LEU A 93 -10.11 1.76 26.90
N LEU A 94 -9.56 2.43 27.90
CA LEU A 94 -10.29 3.38 28.76
C LEU A 94 -10.53 4.73 28.08
N HIS A 95 -9.70 5.08 27.08
CA HIS A 95 -9.73 6.38 26.38
C HIS A 95 -10.34 6.31 24.96
N LYS A 96 -11.08 5.22 24.68
CA LYS A 96 -11.79 5.10 23.39
C LYS A 96 -12.92 6.13 23.29
N LYS A 97 -13.12 6.67 22.07
CA LYS A 97 -14.10 7.71 21.71
C LYS A 97 -13.77 9.11 22.28
N GLU A 98 -12.62 9.32 22.84
CA GLU A 98 -12.11 10.62 23.33
C GLU A 98 -11.27 11.39 22.30
N ARG A 99 -11.41 11.08 21.01
CA ARG A 99 -10.70 11.70 19.88
C ARG A 99 -9.18 11.43 19.84
N VAL A 100 -8.64 10.56 20.70
CA VAL A 100 -7.20 10.23 20.79
C VAL A 100 -6.61 9.85 19.41
N ALA A 101 -7.27 8.94 18.66
CA ALA A 101 -6.82 8.55 17.32
C ALA A 101 -6.83 9.73 16.34
N LYS A 102 -7.81 10.65 16.46
CA LYS A 102 -7.87 11.83 15.60
C LYS A 102 -6.69 12.76 15.89
N GLU A 103 -6.41 13.05 17.17
CA GLU A 103 -5.29 13.91 17.58
C GLU A 103 -3.94 13.34 17.11
N LEU A 104 -3.76 12.00 17.18
CA LEU A 104 -2.57 11.32 16.65
C LEU A 104 -2.44 11.51 15.13
N ILE A 105 -3.52 11.34 14.36
CA ILE A 105 -3.50 11.51 12.92
C ILE A 105 -3.33 12.98 12.51
N ASP A 106 -3.95 13.91 13.21
CA ASP A 106 -3.73 15.35 12.96
C ASP A 106 -2.23 15.70 13.18
N TYR A 107 -1.60 15.17 14.24
CA TYR A 107 -0.17 15.33 14.45
C TYR A 107 0.70 14.64 13.40
N PHE A 108 0.31 13.46 12.94
CA PHE A 108 0.96 12.76 11.84
C PHE A 108 1.00 13.61 10.56
N TYR A 109 -0.09 14.32 10.22
CA TYR A 109 -0.07 15.26 9.09
C TYR A 109 0.94 16.39 9.32
N GLN A 110 1.00 16.95 10.52
CA GLN A 110 1.95 18.03 10.82
C GLN A 110 3.40 17.59 10.68
N ILE A 111 3.75 16.35 11.09
CA ILE A 111 5.10 15.80 10.89
C ILE A 111 5.50 15.87 9.41
N PHE A 112 4.62 15.42 8.50
CA PHE A 112 4.95 15.31 7.10
C PHE A 112 4.80 16.64 6.34
N LEU A 113 3.89 17.51 6.73
CA LEU A 113 3.82 18.88 6.23
C LEU A 113 5.12 19.65 6.53
N GLN A 114 5.66 19.53 7.75
CA GLN A 114 6.94 20.14 8.14
C GLN A 114 8.13 19.58 7.34
N LYS A 115 8.06 18.32 6.90
CA LYS A 115 9.07 17.67 6.04
C LYS A 115 8.87 17.97 4.55
N ASN A 116 7.89 18.79 4.17
CA ASN A 116 7.49 19.05 2.79
C ASN A 116 7.15 17.77 2.01
N VAL A 117 6.53 16.79 2.69
CA VAL A 117 5.97 15.58 2.08
C VAL A 117 4.52 15.83 1.75
N HIS A 118 4.09 15.40 0.57
CA HIS A 118 2.76 15.75 0.04
C HIS A 118 1.76 14.60 0.06
N ILE A 119 2.25 13.36 0.15
CA ILE A 119 1.42 12.14 0.16
C ILE A 119 1.69 11.35 1.43
N VAL A 120 0.63 10.84 2.02
CA VAL A 120 0.71 9.89 3.14
C VAL A 120 -0.16 8.67 2.86
N ALA A 121 0.18 7.54 3.50
CA ALA A 121 -0.50 6.26 3.30
C ALA A 121 -0.69 5.50 4.61
N LEU A 122 -1.70 4.62 4.65
CA LEU A 122 -1.94 3.69 5.75
C LEU A 122 -2.72 2.46 5.31
N TYR A 123 -2.67 1.40 6.13
CA TYR A 123 -3.62 0.30 6.07
C TYR A 123 -4.69 0.51 7.15
N PRO A 124 -5.98 0.66 6.78
CA PRO A 124 -7.02 1.05 7.70
C PRO A 124 -7.48 -0.11 8.59
N PHE A 125 -7.53 0.10 9.88
CA PHE A 125 -8.30 -0.76 10.77
C PHE A 125 -9.81 -0.60 10.53
N ARG A 126 -10.24 0.63 10.22
CA ARG A 126 -11.61 0.99 9.86
C ARG A 126 -11.61 1.97 8.69
N PRO A 127 -11.89 1.51 7.46
CA PRO A 127 -11.87 2.36 6.28
C PRO A 127 -12.78 3.59 6.39
N ASP A 128 -13.97 3.44 6.98
CA ASP A 128 -14.93 4.54 7.19
C ASP A 128 -14.39 5.65 8.10
N PHE A 129 -13.58 5.30 9.11
CA PHE A 129 -12.93 6.25 9.99
C PHE A 129 -11.88 7.08 9.25
N TYR A 130 -10.97 6.42 8.52
CA TYR A 130 -9.92 7.10 7.77
C TYR A 130 -10.45 7.86 6.54
N LYS A 131 -11.54 7.37 5.93
CA LYS A 131 -12.24 8.11 4.88
C LYS A 131 -12.70 9.50 5.36
N LYS A 132 -13.28 9.58 6.57
CA LYS A 132 -13.67 10.84 7.22
C LYS A 132 -12.47 11.71 7.60
N MET A 133 -11.28 11.15 7.63
CA MET A 133 -10.02 11.87 7.85
C MET A 133 -9.33 12.24 6.53
N GLY A 134 -10.03 12.15 5.40
CA GLY A 134 -9.56 12.57 4.08
C GLY A 134 -8.70 11.56 3.34
N PHE A 135 -8.58 10.32 3.83
CA PHE A 135 -7.92 9.26 3.07
C PHE A 135 -8.83 8.70 1.98
N GLY A 136 -8.32 8.65 0.76
CA GLY A 136 -8.94 7.96 -0.37
C GLY A 136 -8.58 6.49 -0.42
N TYR A 137 -9.45 5.67 -1.01
CA TYR A 137 -9.17 4.26 -1.21
C TYR A 137 -8.00 4.05 -2.16
N GLY A 138 -7.16 3.08 -1.84
CA GLY A 138 -6.12 2.54 -2.72
C GLY A 138 -6.64 1.38 -3.57
N PRO A 139 -5.73 0.65 -4.24
CA PRO A 139 -6.12 -0.44 -5.13
C PRO A 139 -6.78 -1.60 -4.39
N THR A 140 -7.68 -2.29 -5.07
CA THR A 140 -8.30 -3.52 -4.57
C THR A 140 -7.26 -4.63 -4.45
N MET A 141 -7.29 -5.37 -3.34
CA MET A 141 -6.54 -6.61 -3.17
C MET A 141 -7.42 -7.79 -3.53
N HIS A 142 -6.95 -8.64 -4.43
CA HIS A 142 -7.57 -9.92 -4.79
C HIS A 142 -6.84 -11.06 -4.10
N GLN A 143 -7.55 -11.85 -3.33
CA GLN A 143 -7.06 -13.11 -2.79
C GLN A 143 -7.55 -14.26 -3.66
N TYR A 144 -6.63 -14.86 -4.39
CA TYR A 144 -6.86 -16.06 -5.18
C TYR A 144 -6.56 -17.32 -4.37
N LEU A 145 -7.32 -18.38 -4.60
CA LEU A 145 -7.10 -19.71 -4.04
C LEU A 145 -7.08 -20.74 -5.19
N ILE A 146 -5.92 -20.93 -5.80
CA ILE A 146 -5.71 -21.55 -7.10
C ILE A 146 -5.16 -22.96 -6.96
N GLU A 147 -5.58 -23.89 -7.83
CA GLU A 147 -4.89 -25.17 -7.99
C GLU A 147 -3.51 -24.98 -8.62
N PRO A 148 -2.46 -25.65 -8.12
CA PRO A 148 -1.13 -25.54 -8.73
C PRO A 148 -1.10 -25.85 -10.22
N SER A 149 -1.92 -26.81 -10.70
CA SER A 149 -2.06 -27.18 -12.11
C SER A 149 -2.61 -26.07 -13.00
N SER A 150 -3.24 -25.05 -12.41
CA SER A 150 -3.78 -23.89 -13.14
C SER A 150 -2.71 -22.86 -13.51
N PHE A 151 -1.52 -22.94 -12.90
CA PHE A 151 -0.41 -22.09 -13.31
C PHE A 151 0.17 -22.54 -14.63
N PRO A 152 0.51 -21.63 -15.57
CA PRO A 152 1.17 -21.98 -16.82
C PRO A 152 2.47 -22.75 -16.60
N LYS A 153 2.71 -23.73 -17.46
CA LYS A 153 3.93 -24.55 -17.46
C LYS A 153 4.81 -24.17 -18.63
N GLY A 154 5.97 -23.60 -18.34
CA GLY A 154 7.00 -23.28 -19.33
C GLY A 154 7.94 -24.47 -19.61
N PRO A 155 8.89 -24.29 -20.54
CA PRO A 155 9.81 -25.34 -20.97
C PRO A 155 10.89 -25.70 -19.97
N THR A 156 11.21 -24.81 -19.03
CA THR A 156 12.37 -24.96 -18.14
C THR A 156 12.13 -24.39 -16.73
N LYS A 157 12.92 -24.89 -15.78
CA LYS A 157 13.10 -24.37 -14.41
C LYS A 157 14.60 -24.25 -14.06
N GLN A 158 15.46 -24.23 -15.07
CA GLN A 158 16.90 -24.35 -14.87
C GLN A 158 17.56 -23.17 -14.16
N HIS A 159 16.94 -21.97 -14.22
CA HIS A 159 17.47 -20.78 -13.58
C HIS A 159 16.92 -20.59 -12.15
N LEU A 160 16.05 -21.51 -11.68
CA LEU A 160 15.51 -21.41 -10.32
C LEU A 160 16.55 -21.81 -9.29
N LYS A 161 16.69 -20.98 -8.27
CA LYS A 161 17.51 -21.30 -7.11
C LYS A 161 16.89 -20.82 -5.80
N TYR A 162 17.22 -21.50 -4.70
CA TYR A 162 16.91 -21.03 -3.35
C TYR A 162 17.80 -19.86 -2.98
N LEU A 163 17.20 -18.83 -2.38
CA LEU A 163 17.95 -17.74 -1.76
C LEU A 163 18.05 -17.91 -0.26
N ASN A 164 19.16 -17.44 0.30
CA ASN A 164 19.42 -17.36 1.74
C ASN A 164 19.94 -15.95 2.08
N ALA A 165 20.26 -15.70 3.35
CA ALA A 165 20.68 -14.39 3.84
C ALA A 165 21.89 -13.77 3.07
N GLN A 166 22.76 -14.59 2.46
CA GLN A 166 23.89 -14.10 1.65
C GLN A 166 23.43 -13.39 0.37
N HIS A 167 22.21 -13.67 -0.11
CA HIS A 167 21.63 -13.09 -1.32
C HIS A 167 20.78 -11.81 -1.03
N GLN A 168 20.78 -11.30 0.22
CA GLN A 168 19.95 -10.18 0.64
C GLN A 168 20.12 -8.95 -0.25
N HIS A 169 21.35 -8.59 -0.62
CA HIS A 169 21.62 -7.45 -1.50
C HIS A 169 21.14 -7.66 -2.93
N GLN A 170 21.24 -8.89 -3.45
CA GLN A 170 20.76 -9.23 -4.80
C GLN A 170 19.23 -9.21 -4.85
N LEU A 171 18.55 -9.69 -3.79
CA LEU A 171 17.11 -9.62 -3.67
C LEU A 171 16.65 -8.15 -3.61
N ALA A 172 17.31 -7.31 -2.79
CA ALA A 172 17.00 -5.89 -2.67
C ALA A 172 17.22 -5.15 -4.00
N ALA A 173 18.26 -5.49 -4.74
CA ALA A 173 18.49 -4.93 -6.06
C ALA A 173 17.37 -5.30 -7.05
N CYS A 174 16.94 -6.57 -7.09
CA CYS A 174 15.80 -7.00 -7.91
C CYS A 174 14.52 -6.29 -7.51
N TYR A 175 14.16 -6.28 -6.21
CA TYR A 175 13.00 -5.59 -5.69
C TYR A 175 12.98 -4.12 -6.15
N ASN A 176 14.08 -3.38 -5.93
CA ASN A 176 14.14 -1.95 -6.23
C ASN A 176 14.16 -1.65 -7.74
N ARG A 177 14.68 -2.53 -8.60
CA ARG A 177 14.53 -2.37 -10.05
C ARG A 177 13.06 -2.46 -10.47
N ILE A 178 12.30 -3.39 -9.88
CA ILE A 178 10.86 -3.53 -10.12
C ILE A 178 10.10 -2.33 -9.55
N ALA A 179 10.41 -1.94 -8.30
CA ALA A 179 9.75 -0.83 -7.63
C ALA A 179 9.93 0.50 -8.38
N ARG A 180 11.10 0.75 -8.96
CA ARG A 180 11.36 1.95 -9.78
C ARG A 180 10.58 2.00 -11.10
N LYS A 181 10.02 0.89 -11.53
CA LYS A 181 9.23 0.78 -12.78
C LYS A 181 7.72 0.72 -12.52
N ARG A 182 7.27 0.36 -11.31
CA ARG A 182 5.85 0.19 -10.97
C ARG A 182 5.36 1.34 -10.10
N HIS A 183 4.33 2.03 -10.56
CA HIS A 183 3.68 3.11 -9.82
C HIS A 183 3.15 2.64 -8.47
N GLY A 184 3.38 3.43 -7.41
CA GLY A 184 2.90 3.16 -6.05
C GLY A 184 3.80 2.25 -5.21
N MET A 185 4.83 1.60 -5.78
CA MET A 185 5.75 0.76 -5.02
C MET A 185 6.72 1.59 -4.19
N PHE A 186 6.91 1.17 -2.93
CA PHE A 186 7.91 1.74 -2.03
C PHE A 186 9.29 1.17 -2.31
N ILE A 187 10.31 2.00 -2.22
CA ILE A 187 11.72 1.58 -2.26
C ILE A 187 12.08 0.98 -0.90
N LYS A 188 12.83 -0.09 -0.89
CA LYS A 188 13.27 -0.78 0.33
C LYS A 188 14.79 -0.88 0.42
N THR A 189 15.31 -0.76 1.61
CA THR A 189 16.71 -1.08 1.93
C THR A 189 16.91 -2.60 2.03
N ALA A 190 18.15 -3.03 1.99
CA ALA A 190 18.48 -4.45 2.22
C ALA A 190 18.12 -4.89 3.66
N SER A 191 18.23 -3.97 4.64
CA SER A 191 17.84 -4.22 6.03
C SER A 191 16.34 -4.50 6.15
N GLU A 192 15.49 -3.69 5.53
CA GLU A 192 14.04 -3.92 5.53
C GLU A 192 13.64 -5.27 4.92
N LEU A 193 14.38 -5.72 3.90
CA LEU A 193 14.17 -7.03 3.29
C LEU A 193 14.77 -8.18 4.09
N SER A 194 15.65 -7.92 5.05
CA SER A 194 16.25 -8.97 5.89
C SER A 194 15.23 -9.78 6.69
N ALA A 195 14.12 -9.15 7.08
CA ALA A 195 13.03 -9.82 7.79
C ALA A 195 12.45 -11.02 7.02
N ILE A 196 12.53 -11.02 5.68
CA ILE A 196 12.09 -12.12 4.83
C ILE A 196 12.97 -13.34 5.09
N PHE A 197 14.29 -13.17 5.19
CA PHE A 197 15.25 -14.24 5.42
C PHE A 197 15.27 -14.71 6.88
N ASN A 198 14.94 -13.83 7.82
CA ASN A 198 14.93 -14.14 9.26
C ASN A 198 13.71 -14.96 9.70
N ASN A 199 12.69 -15.09 8.85
CA ASN A 199 11.55 -15.95 9.16
C ASN A 199 11.80 -17.39 8.67
N PRO A 200 11.98 -18.37 9.59
CA PRO A 200 12.31 -19.75 9.22
C PRO A 200 11.20 -20.49 8.46
N GLN A 201 9.99 -19.94 8.44
CA GLN A 201 8.87 -20.50 7.66
C GLN A 201 8.90 -20.08 6.20
N ASN A 202 9.74 -19.10 5.83
CA ASN A 202 9.80 -18.60 4.46
C ASN A 202 10.71 -19.47 3.59
N TYR A 203 10.19 -19.78 2.43
CA TYR A 203 10.95 -20.30 1.29
C TYR A 203 11.08 -19.16 0.28
N ILE A 204 12.30 -18.95 -0.21
CA ILE A 204 12.59 -17.89 -1.18
C ILE A 204 13.21 -18.54 -2.40
N ILE A 205 12.52 -18.46 -3.54
CA ILE A 205 12.98 -18.99 -4.81
C ILE A 205 13.08 -17.85 -5.80
N ALA A 206 14.17 -17.78 -6.54
CA ALA A 206 14.41 -16.74 -7.53
C ALA A 206 14.80 -17.36 -8.88
N VAL A 207 14.52 -16.62 -9.95
CA VAL A 207 15.10 -16.82 -11.27
C VAL A 207 16.40 -16.03 -11.32
N ASP A 208 17.52 -16.75 -11.35
CA ASP A 208 18.86 -16.17 -11.43
C ASP A 208 19.49 -16.52 -12.78
N LYS A 209 19.69 -15.50 -13.59
CA LYS A 209 20.42 -15.62 -14.84
C LYS A 209 21.81 -14.98 -14.67
N ASP A 210 22.83 -15.82 -14.55
CA ASP A 210 24.22 -15.40 -14.45
C ASP A 210 24.51 -14.39 -13.31
N GLY A 211 23.86 -14.56 -12.16
CA GLY A 211 24.01 -13.70 -10.98
C GLY A 211 23.03 -12.52 -10.94
N LEU A 212 22.20 -12.35 -11.96
CA LEU A 212 21.12 -11.36 -11.99
C LEU A 212 19.78 -12.01 -11.63
N ILE A 213 19.19 -11.62 -10.51
CA ILE A 213 17.84 -12.05 -10.13
C ILE A 213 16.83 -11.24 -10.95
N GLU A 214 16.06 -11.92 -11.85
CA GLU A 214 15.02 -11.29 -12.68
C GLU A 214 13.61 -11.42 -12.08
N GLY A 215 13.46 -12.21 -11.05
CA GLY A 215 12.18 -12.37 -10.34
C GLY A 215 12.34 -13.33 -9.19
N TYR A 216 11.40 -13.29 -8.25
CA TYR A 216 11.40 -14.16 -7.09
C TYR A 216 10.01 -14.35 -6.50
N ILE A 217 9.89 -15.42 -5.73
CA ILE A 217 8.72 -15.73 -4.93
C ILE A 217 9.15 -15.97 -3.48
N VAL A 218 8.42 -15.37 -2.53
CA VAL A 218 8.50 -15.68 -1.10
C VAL A 218 7.21 -16.34 -0.69
N PHE A 219 7.28 -17.53 -0.12
CA PHE A 219 6.10 -18.28 0.29
C PHE A 219 6.34 -19.08 1.57
N ALA A 220 5.25 -19.54 2.17
CA ALA A 220 5.26 -20.48 3.28
C ALA A 220 4.23 -21.59 3.05
N PHE A 221 4.44 -22.75 3.64
CA PHE A 221 3.43 -23.81 3.70
C PHE A 221 2.44 -23.54 4.84
N LYS A 222 1.17 -23.78 4.57
CA LYS A 222 0.07 -23.70 5.53
C LYS A 222 -0.65 -25.04 5.60
N LYS A 223 -0.52 -25.70 6.72
CA LYS A 223 -1.20 -26.97 6.98
C LYS A 223 -2.72 -26.81 6.87
N GLN A 224 -3.39 -27.73 6.19
CA GLN A 224 -4.83 -27.71 5.95
C GLN A 224 -5.60 -28.79 6.74
N SER A 225 -4.90 -29.74 7.37
CA SER A 225 -5.54 -30.81 8.14
C SER A 225 -4.64 -31.25 9.29
N ASP A 226 -5.23 -31.47 10.47
CA ASP A 226 -4.51 -32.01 11.62
C ASP A 226 -4.30 -33.52 11.53
N SER A 227 -5.19 -34.21 10.83
CA SER A 227 -5.16 -35.66 10.65
C SER A 227 -4.40 -36.12 9.41
N ASN A 228 -4.09 -35.21 8.46
CA ASN A 228 -3.41 -35.54 7.23
C ASN A 228 -2.31 -34.51 6.93
N PHE A 229 -1.05 -34.87 7.27
CA PHE A 229 0.12 -33.99 7.08
C PHE A 229 0.45 -33.68 5.61
N MET A 230 -0.09 -34.44 4.66
CA MET A 230 0.12 -34.24 3.23
C MET A 230 -0.79 -33.12 2.65
N ARG A 231 -1.78 -32.65 3.42
CA ARG A 231 -2.70 -31.59 2.96
C ARG A 231 -2.17 -30.21 3.35
N ASN A 232 -1.48 -29.58 2.41
CA ASN A 232 -0.90 -28.26 2.61
C ASN A 232 -1.31 -27.30 1.51
N ASN A 233 -1.37 -26.01 1.82
CA ASN A 233 -1.41 -24.93 0.86
C ASN A 233 -0.05 -24.23 0.81
N ILE A 234 0.27 -23.60 -0.31
CA ILE A 234 1.30 -22.57 -0.40
C ILE A 234 0.60 -21.23 -0.17
N VAL A 235 1.16 -20.40 0.71
CA VAL A 235 0.76 -19.00 0.91
C VAL A 235 1.87 -18.12 0.34
N ILE A 236 1.59 -17.43 -0.77
CA ILE A 236 2.51 -16.48 -1.40
C ILE A 236 2.51 -15.18 -0.60
N LYS A 237 3.68 -14.73 -0.15
CA LYS A 237 3.90 -13.48 0.58
C LYS A 237 4.39 -12.36 -0.32
N GLU A 238 5.29 -12.68 -1.26
CA GLU A 238 5.73 -11.79 -2.34
C GLU A 238 5.88 -12.60 -3.62
N PHE A 239 5.50 -12.03 -4.76
CA PHE A 239 5.71 -12.59 -6.08
C PHE A 239 6.00 -11.45 -7.04
N LEU A 240 7.28 -11.27 -7.38
CA LEU A 240 7.76 -10.18 -8.20
C LEU A 240 8.60 -10.69 -9.36
N TYR A 241 8.46 -10.04 -10.51
CA TYR A 241 9.18 -10.41 -11.74
C TYR A 241 9.39 -9.18 -12.62
N GLU A 242 10.50 -9.16 -13.35
CA GLU A 242 10.85 -8.11 -14.32
C GLU A 242 10.51 -8.51 -15.76
N THR A 243 10.50 -9.82 -16.05
CA THR A 243 10.33 -10.34 -17.42
C THR A 243 9.23 -11.42 -17.47
N PRO A 244 8.56 -11.58 -18.65
CA PRO A 244 7.62 -12.69 -18.85
C PRO A 244 8.26 -14.07 -18.67
N ASP A 245 9.54 -14.22 -19.02
CA ASP A 245 10.26 -15.49 -18.85
C ASP A 245 10.44 -15.84 -17.36
N ALA A 246 10.81 -14.85 -16.53
CA ALA A 246 10.91 -15.04 -15.10
C ALA A 246 9.55 -15.40 -14.48
N LEU A 247 8.46 -14.74 -14.89
CA LEU A 247 7.11 -15.10 -14.49
C LEU A 247 6.78 -16.55 -14.87
N LEU A 248 7.13 -16.98 -16.09
CA LEU A 248 6.82 -18.33 -16.58
C LEU A 248 7.63 -19.41 -15.85
N GLU A 249 8.91 -19.16 -15.50
CA GLU A 249 9.70 -20.11 -14.72
C GLU A 249 9.20 -20.26 -13.29
N LEU A 250 8.86 -19.14 -12.62
CA LEU A 250 8.25 -19.16 -11.27
C LEU A 250 6.88 -19.85 -11.29
N SER A 251 6.09 -19.60 -12.34
CA SER A 251 4.82 -20.27 -12.57
C SER A 251 4.99 -21.78 -12.77
N THR A 252 6.01 -22.18 -13.54
CA THR A 252 6.34 -23.60 -13.76
C THR A 252 6.72 -24.28 -12.45
N PHE A 253 7.42 -23.57 -11.54
CA PHE A 253 7.68 -24.06 -10.20
C PHE A 253 6.37 -24.31 -9.45
N LEU A 254 5.46 -23.34 -9.42
CA LEU A 254 4.18 -23.45 -8.73
C LEU A 254 3.32 -24.59 -9.30
N ASN A 255 3.25 -24.72 -10.63
CA ASN A 255 2.57 -25.82 -11.30
C ASN A 255 3.12 -27.18 -10.89
N SER A 256 4.43 -27.30 -10.73
CA SER A 256 5.09 -28.58 -10.36
C SER A 256 4.86 -29.01 -8.91
N GLN A 257 4.14 -28.25 -8.09
CA GLN A 257 3.81 -28.59 -6.71
C GLN A 257 2.48 -29.36 -6.57
N ALA A 258 1.83 -29.69 -7.68
CA ALA A 258 0.47 -30.27 -7.72
C ALA A 258 0.32 -31.63 -7.00
N ASP A 259 1.43 -32.34 -6.71
CA ASP A 259 1.42 -33.63 -6.03
C ASP A 259 1.32 -33.50 -4.50
N GLN A 260 1.68 -32.37 -3.90
CA GLN A 260 1.67 -32.19 -2.44
C GLN A 260 1.01 -30.87 -1.97
N VAL A 261 0.56 -30.02 -2.89
CA VAL A 261 -0.09 -28.75 -2.58
C VAL A 261 -1.50 -28.76 -3.12
N GLN A 262 -2.49 -28.53 -2.24
CA GLN A 262 -3.89 -28.48 -2.67
C GLN A 262 -4.24 -27.17 -3.35
N ARG A 263 -3.84 -26.05 -2.74
CA ARG A 263 -4.15 -24.70 -3.22
C ARG A 263 -2.95 -23.78 -3.00
N ILE A 264 -2.86 -22.79 -3.86
CA ILE A 264 -1.96 -21.65 -3.73
C ILE A 264 -2.81 -20.44 -3.38
N GLU A 265 -2.58 -19.91 -2.18
CA GLU A 265 -3.19 -18.69 -1.68
C GLU A 265 -2.30 -17.52 -2.13
N TRP A 266 -2.83 -16.65 -2.99
CA TRP A 266 -2.09 -15.53 -3.56
C TRP A 266 -2.87 -14.23 -3.46
N ASN A 267 -2.30 -13.26 -2.76
CA ASN A 267 -2.81 -11.90 -2.66
C ASN A 267 -2.11 -11.01 -3.69
N THR A 268 -2.88 -10.40 -4.57
CA THR A 268 -2.36 -9.49 -5.61
C THR A 268 -3.30 -8.31 -5.83
N GLN A 269 -2.72 -7.16 -6.18
CA GLN A 269 -3.46 -5.96 -6.62
C GLN A 269 -3.60 -5.90 -8.15
N ASP A 270 -3.10 -6.91 -8.86
CA ASP A 270 -3.25 -7.02 -10.30
C ASP A 270 -4.65 -7.54 -10.67
N ASP A 271 -5.47 -6.72 -11.26
CA ASP A 271 -6.83 -7.04 -11.70
C ASP A 271 -6.84 -8.05 -12.86
N HIS A 272 -5.69 -8.30 -13.52
CA HIS A 272 -5.59 -9.08 -14.75
C HIS A 272 -5.03 -10.50 -14.54
N MET A 273 -4.74 -10.91 -13.29
CA MET A 273 -4.15 -12.24 -13.04
C MET A 273 -5.00 -13.41 -13.55
N HIS A 274 -6.30 -13.23 -13.69
CA HIS A 274 -7.18 -14.24 -14.27
C HIS A 274 -6.88 -14.53 -15.78
N PHE A 275 -6.22 -13.62 -16.50
CA PHE A 275 -5.76 -13.89 -17.87
C PHE A 275 -4.52 -14.77 -17.93
N PHE A 276 -3.76 -14.82 -16.83
CA PHE A 276 -2.54 -15.62 -16.74
C PHE A 276 -2.81 -17.07 -16.39
N LEU A 277 -3.88 -17.34 -15.64
CA LEU A 277 -4.20 -18.65 -15.08
C LEU A 277 -5.07 -19.50 -16.04
N GLY A 278 -4.82 -20.80 -16.10
CA GLY A 278 -5.61 -21.72 -16.92
C GLY A 278 -7.01 -21.98 -16.36
N ASP A 279 -7.15 -22.03 -15.02
CA ASP A 279 -8.43 -22.10 -14.33
C ASP A 279 -8.36 -21.21 -13.08
N VAL A 280 -9.29 -20.28 -12.97
CA VAL A 280 -9.33 -19.28 -11.90
C VAL A 280 -10.32 -19.62 -10.78
N ARG A 281 -11.03 -20.74 -10.88
CA ARG A 281 -12.02 -21.15 -9.87
C ARG A 281 -11.34 -21.37 -8.52
N ASN A 282 -11.92 -20.77 -7.48
CA ASN A 282 -11.36 -20.82 -6.13
C ASN A 282 -11.66 -22.12 -5.35
N GLY A 283 -12.38 -23.07 -5.97
CA GLY A 283 -12.73 -24.34 -5.38
C GLY A 283 -13.87 -24.29 -4.35
N SER A 284 -14.57 -23.19 -4.24
CA SER A 284 -15.74 -23.06 -3.36
C SER A 284 -17.02 -23.64 -3.95
N ASP A 285 -17.02 -24.00 -5.23
CA ASP A 285 -18.18 -24.40 -6.04
C ASP A 285 -19.32 -23.35 -6.03
N HIS A 286 -19.02 -22.13 -5.61
CA HIS A 286 -20.00 -21.04 -5.58
C HIS A 286 -20.21 -20.46 -6.99
N LEU A 287 -21.48 -20.41 -7.41
CA LEU A 287 -21.91 -19.72 -8.61
C LEU A 287 -22.65 -18.44 -8.26
N ILE A 288 -22.20 -17.34 -8.84
CA ILE A 288 -22.92 -16.07 -8.82
C ILE A 288 -23.88 -16.11 -10.03
N PRO A 289 -25.18 -15.86 -9.87
CA PRO A 289 -26.11 -15.83 -10.99
C PRO A 289 -25.72 -14.76 -12.05
N SER A 290 -25.81 -15.00 -13.36
CA SER A 290 -26.37 -16.25 -13.95
C SER A 290 -25.40 -17.46 -13.96
N VAL A 291 -24.16 -17.35 -14.51
CA VAL A 291 -23.13 -18.41 -14.49
C VAL A 291 -21.76 -17.74 -14.36
N TYR A 292 -21.45 -17.18 -13.18
CA TYR A 292 -20.14 -16.65 -12.86
C TYR A 292 -19.52 -17.50 -11.75
N HIS A 293 -18.37 -18.12 -12.03
CA HIS A 293 -17.64 -18.90 -11.03
C HIS A 293 -16.85 -17.98 -10.08
N ALA A 294 -16.93 -18.24 -8.78
CA ALA A 294 -16.14 -17.52 -7.81
C ALA A 294 -14.64 -17.77 -8.06
N SER A 295 -13.87 -16.69 -8.28
CA SER A 295 -12.44 -16.75 -8.58
C SER A 295 -11.56 -16.18 -7.47
N SER A 296 -11.93 -15.05 -6.89
CA SER A 296 -11.17 -14.39 -5.84
C SER A 296 -12.09 -13.73 -4.82
N VAL A 297 -11.52 -13.44 -3.65
CA VAL A 297 -12.15 -12.55 -2.67
C VAL A 297 -11.47 -11.20 -2.80
N ALA A 298 -12.26 -10.13 -2.96
CA ALA A 298 -11.79 -8.77 -3.08
C ALA A 298 -11.81 -8.03 -1.74
N GLY A 299 -10.75 -7.31 -1.42
CA GLY A 299 -10.61 -6.52 -0.21
C GLY A 299 -10.12 -5.10 -0.49
N ILE A 300 -10.54 -4.15 0.34
CA ILE A 300 -10.03 -2.78 0.34
C ILE A 300 -9.09 -2.63 1.52
N GLY A 301 -7.89 -2.20 1.27
CA GLY A 301 -6.85 -2.06 2.28
C GLY A 301 -6.16 -0.71 2.20
N LEU A 302 -4.97 -0.63 1.64
CA LEU A 302 -4.17 0.58 1.56
C LEU A 302 -5.02 1.81 1.17
N MET A 303 -4.82 2.90 1.92
CA MET A 303 -5.44 4.20 1.63
C MET A 303 -4.36 5.26 1.50
N TYR A 304 -4.60 6.24 0.62
CA TYR A 304 -3.70 7.36 0.37
C TYR A 304 -4.38 8.68 0.71
N ARG A 305 -3.58 9.67 1.13
CA ARG A 305 -4.06 11.04 1.28
C ARG A 305 -3.02 12.04 0.79
N ILE A 306 -3.47 13.00 -0.01
CA ILE A 306 -2.70 14.20 -0.32
C ILE A 306 -2.91 15.19 0.83
N ILE A 307 -1.82 15.53 1.54
CA ILE A 307 -1.86 16.45 2.68
C ILE A 307 -1.44 17.89 2.31
N ASN A 308 -0.85 18.07 1.13
CA ASN A 308 -0.48 19.39 0.59
C ASN A 308 -0.76 19.41 -0.92
N VAL A 309 -1.94 19.88 -1.30
CA VAL A 309 -2.39 19.90 -2.72
C VAL A 309 -1.51 20.83 -3.56
N LYS A 310 -1.18 22.03 -3.06
CA LYS A 310 -0.30 22.97 -3.76
C LYS A 310 1.08 22.38 -4.01
N GLY A 311 1.71 21.85 -2.96
CA GLY A 311 3.03 21.22 -3.05
C GLY A 311 3.03 19.99 -3.94
N PHE A 312 1.96 19.18 -3.90
CA PHE A 312 1.80 18.03 -4.78
C PHE A 312 1.84 18.40 -6.26
N PHE A 313 1.07 19.39 -6.70
CA PHE A 313 1.13 19.85 -8.09
C PHE A 313 2.44 20.53 -8.46
N GLN A 314 3.09 21.19 -7.51
CA GLN A 314 4.44 21.74 -7.72
C GLN A 314 5.49 20.65 -7.94
N GLU A 315 5.38 19.53 -7.24
CA GLU A 315 6.25 18.35 -7.40
C GLU A 315 6.09 17.72 -8.80
N LEU A 316 4.88 17.83 -9.38
CA LEU A 316 4.53 17.27 -10.68
C LEU A 316 4.76 18.22 -11.87
N LYS A 317 5.48 19.31 -11.74
CA LYS A 317 5.75 20.25 -12.86
C LYS A 317 6.37 19.58 -14.10
N ALA A 318 7.19 18.54 -13.91
CA ALA A 318 7.80 17.79 -14.99
C ALA A 318 6.97 16.60 -15.47
N HIS A 319 5.84 16.32 -14.82
CA HIS A 319 4.93 15.25 -15.23
C HIS A 319 4.09 15.72 -16.41
N HIS A 320 3.93 14.83 -17.40
CA HIS A 320 3.14 15.11 -18.59
C HIS A 320 1.69 14.58 -18.42
N PHE A 321 0.73 15.50 -18.37
CA PHE A 321 -0.69 15.24 -18.19
C PHE A 321 -1.40 15.01 -19.55
N ASN A 322 -1.08 13.94 -20.25
CA ASN A 322 -1.80 13.39 -21.39
C ASN A 322 -2.15 14.35 -22.55
N ASN A 323 -1.20 15.22 -22.98
CA ASN A 323 -1.41 16.18 -24.08
C ASN A 323 -2.74 16.97 -23.94
N SER A 324 -2.95 17.55 -22.79
CA SER A 324 -4.13 18.38 -22.52
C SER A 324 -3.75 19.85 -22.53
N ASP A 325 -4.66 20.69 -23.03
CA ASP A 325 -4.61 22.13 -22.94
C ASP A 325 -5.90 22.59 -22.27
N LEU A 326 -5.81 22.99 -21.00
CA LEU A 326 -6.99 23.30 -20.20
C LEU A 326 -6.59 24.12 -18.97
N THR A 327 -7.40 25.12 -18.62
CA THR A 327 -7.30 25.81 -17.33
C THR A 327 -8.43 25.37 -16.42
N VAL A 328 -8.09 24.68 -15.33
CA VAL A 328 -9.04 24.11 -14.38
C VAL A 328 -8.99 24.88 -13.06
N LYS A 329 -10.14 25.33 -12.60
CA LYS A 329 -10.32 25.76 -11.20
C LYS A 329 -10.65 24.51 -10.38
N LEU A 330 -9.65 23.96 -9.68
CA LEU A 330 -9.81 22.81 -8.80
C LEU A 330 -10.21 23.30 -7.40
N THR A 331 -11.47 23.14 -7.03
CA THR A 331 -12.00 23.46 -5.70
C THR A 331 -12.03 22.20 -4.85
N VAL A 332 -11.17 22.16 -3.84
CA VAL A 332 -11.00 21.00 -2.95
C VAL A 332 -11.73 21.27 -1.64
N SER A 333 -12.49 20.29 -1.15
CA SER A 333 -13.00 20.28 0.22
C SER A 333 -12.13 19.40 1.12
N ASP A 334 -11.59 19.98 2.18
CA ASP A 334 -10.80 19.29 3.21
C ASP A 334 -11.19 19.79 4.60
N SER A 335 -11.78 18.93 5.42
CA SER A 335 -12.27 19.31 6.75
C SER A 335 -11.19 19.34 7.82
N LEU A 336 -9.94 18.92 7.53
CA LEU A 336 -8.86 18.78 8.50
C LEU A 336 -7.65 19.65 8.21
N ILE A 337 -7.34 19.91 6.94
CA ILE A 337 -6.20 20.74 6.53
C ILE A 337 -6.75 21.96 5.80
N ALA A 338 -6.76 23.11 6.49
CA ALA A 338 -7.36 24.35 5.98
C ALA A 338 -6.67 24.82 4.70
N GLU A 339 -5.38 24.60 4.56
CA GLU A 339 -4.56 24.98 3.39
C GLU A 339 -4.95 24.22 2.13
N ASN A 340 -5.61 23.06 2.27
CA ASN A 340 -6.17 22.31 1.14
C ASN A 340 -7.62 22.72 0.82
N ASN A 341 -8.35 23.27 1.79
CA ASN A 341 -9.78 23.60 1.68
C ASN A 341 -9.99 24.92 0.92
N GLN A 342 -9.60 24.94 -0.36
CA GLN A 342 -9.65 26.13 -1.21
C GLN A 342 -9.65 25.76 -2.70
N SER A 343 -9.66 26.78 -3.57
CA SER A 343 -9.51 26.61 -5.01
C SER A 343 -8.06 26.79 -5.45
N PHE A 344 -7.62 25.95 -6.38
CA PHE A 344 -6.32 25.98 -7.04
C PHE A 344 -6.53 26.16 -8.54
N MET A 345 -5.80 27.08 -9.15
CA MET A 345 -5.85 27.32 -10.59
C MET A 345 -4.77 26.50 -11.27
N LEU A 346 -5.18 25.47 -12.01
CA LEU A 346 -4.31 24.55 -12.73
C LEU A 346 -4.34 24.89 -14.22
N LYS A 347 -3.30 25.50 -14.75
CA LYS A 347 -3.15 25.68 -16.19
C LYS A 347 -2.29 24.57 -16.77
N VAL A 348 -2.79 23.89 -17.78
CA VAL A 348 -2.06 22.85 -18.51
C VAL A 348 -1.87 23.30 -19.94
N VAL A 349 -0.63 23.31 -20.40
CA VAL A 349 -0.24 23.64 -21.79
C VAL A 349 0.70 22.55 -22.29
N ASP A 350 0.40 22.00 -23.44
CA ASP A 350 1.13 20.88 -24.03
C ASP A 350 1.33 19.72 -23.02
N GLY A 351 0.34 19.50 -22.15
CA GLY A 351 0.39 18.48 -21.11
C GLY A 351 1.19 18.82 -19.85
N TYR A 352 1.81 19.98 -19.73
CA TYR A 352 2.55 20.40 -18.54
C TYR A 352 1.75 21.38 -17.68
N LEU A 353 1.74 21.14 -16.37
CA LEU A 353 0.91 21.84 -15.41
C LEU A 353 1.68 22.96 -14.71
N GLU A 354 1.02 24.14 -14.66
CA GLU A 354 1.42 25.28 -13.84
C GLU A 354 0.31 25.70 -12.89
N LEU A 355 0.67 26.12 -11.69
CA LEU A 355 -0.26 26.78 -10.77
C LEU A 355 -0.29 28.28 -11.06
N LEU A 356 -1.49 28.81 -11.28
CA LEU A 356 -1.70 30.24 -11.53
C LEU A 356 -2.28 30.95 -10.30
N GLU A 357 -2.11 32.27 -10.26
CA GLU A 357 -2.70 33.17 -9.26
C GLU A 357 -3.85 34.03 -9.85
N ASN A 358 -4.34 33.68 -11.05
CA ASN A 358 -5.44 34.41 -11.71
C ASN A 358 -6.76 33.64 -11.57
N ASP A 359 -7.89 34.32 -11.92
CA ASP A 359 -9.24 33.77 -11.76
C ASP A 359 -9.90 33.34 -13.09
N SER A 360 -9.16 33.33 -14.22
CA SER A 360 -9.70 32.89 -15.51
C SER A 360 -9.50 31.38 -15.68
N TYR A 361 -10.56 30.64 -15.93
CA TYR A 361 -10.56 29.20 -16.13
C TYR A 361 -11.60 28.77 -17.17
N ASP A 362 -11.38 27.61 -17.78
CA ASP A 362 -12.31 26.99 -18.74
C ASP A 362 -13.42 26.25 -18.00
N VAL A 363 -13.07 25.54 -16.93
CA VAL A 363 -13.99 24.71 -16.15
C VAL A 363 -13.62 24.69 -14.67
N GLU A 364 -14.63 24.68 -13.80
CA GLU A 364 -14.47 24.41 -12.37
C GLU A 364 -14.77 22.95 -12.05
N MET A 365 -13.91 22.33 -11.22
CA MET A 365 -14.08 20.98 -10.69
C MET A 365 -14.08 21.03 -9.16
N LEU A 366 -15.18 20.55 -8.53
CA LEU A 366 -15.32 20.46 -7.08
C LEU A 366 -15.19 19.00 -6.65
N ILE A 367 -14.29 18.72 -5.70
CA ILE A 367 -13.98 17.37 -5.25
C ILE A 367 -13.55 17.35 -3.78
N ASP A 368 -13.91 16.29 -3.05
CA ASP A 368 -13.37 16.03 -1.72
C ASP A 368 -11.93 15.51 -1.79
N ILE A 369 -11.12 15.86 -0.79
CA ILE A 369 -9.70 15.47 -0.74
C ILE A 369 -9.47 13.96 -0.78
N ALA A 370 -10.38 13.16 -0.25
CA ALA A 370 -10.28 11.71 -0.28
C ALA A 370 -10.46 11.16 -1.70
N GLU A 371 -11.46 11.64 -2.44
CA GLU A 371 -11.69 11.28 -3.84
C GLU A 371 -10.56 11.81 -4.73
N LEU A 372 -10.11 13.04 -4.50
CA LEU A 372 -8.95 13.62 -5.21
C LEU A 372 -7.71 12.74 -5.02
N SER A 373 -7.43 12.29 -3.79
CA SER A 373 -6.30 11.42 -3.50
C SER A 373 -6.38 10.09 -4.24
N SER A 374 -7.56 9.43 -4.26
CA SER A 374 -7.75 8.19 -5.03
C SER A 374 -7.59 8.38 -6.53
N MET A 375 -8.09 9.50 -7.07
CA MET A 375 -8.04 9.82 -8.49
C MET A 375 -6.59 10.09 -8.94
N LEU A 376 -5.88 10.95 -8.22
CA LEU A 376 -4.49 11.31 -8.56
C LEU A 376 -3.51 10.15 -8.34
N MET A 377 -3.85 9.19 -7.46
CA MET A 377 -3.13 7.92 -7.35
C MET A 377 -3.50 6.90 -8.44
N GLY A 378 -4.45 7.19 -9.33
CA GLY A 378 -4.83 6.29 -10.43
C GLY A 378 -5.72 5.11 -10.01
N VAL A 379 -6.31 5.15 -8.81
CA VAL A 379 -7.18 4.07 -8.30
C VAL A 379 -8.55 4.11 -8.95
N VAL A 380 -9.07 5.31 -9.21
CA VAL A 380 -10.37 5.59 -9.79
C VAL A 380 -10.23 6.74 -10.78
N THR A 381 -10.95 6.68 -11.87
CA THR A 381 -10.90 7.73 -12.90
C THR A 381 -11.82 8.90 -12.56
N MET A 382 -11.52 10.07 -13.12
CA MET A 382 -12.37 11.26 -13.03
C MET A 382 -13.80 10.98 -13.53
N GLN A 383 -13.94 10.26 -14.63
CA GLN A 383 -15.24 9.92 -15.20
C GLN A 383 -16.06 9.01 -14.27
N GLU A 384 -15.43 8.01 -13.63
CA GLU A 384 -16.09 7.14 -12.66
C GLU A 384 -16.57 7.94 -11.45
N LEU A 385 -15.72 8.83 -10.91
CA LEU A 385 -16.11 9.69 -9.78
C LEU A 385 -17.28 10.63 -10.15
N PHE A 386 -17.28 11.17 -11.37
CA PHE A 386 -18.40 11.98 -11.87
C PHE A 386 -19.69 11.17 -11.92
N MET A 387 -19.66 9.97 -12.50
CA MET A 387 -20.83 9.07 -12.57
C MET A 387 -21.33 8.62 -11.20
N LEU A 388 -20.45 8.53 -10.21
CA LEU A 388 -20.78 8.23 -8.82
C LEU A 388 -21.26 9.47 -8.02
N GLY A 389 -21.31 10.66 -8.65
CA GLY A 389 -21.68 11.92 -8.00
C GLY A 389 -20.68 12.42 -6.96
N LYS A 390 -19.40 12.00 -7.07
CA LYS A 390 -18.30 12.35 -6.15
C LYS A 390 -17.49 13.56 -6.63
N VAL A 391 -17.67 13.95 -7.88
CA VAL A 391 -17.11 15.16 -8.49
C VAL A 391 -18.25 15.96 -9.10
N LYS A 392 -18.19 17.28 -8.97
CA LYS A 392 -19.05 18.22 -9.69
C LYS A 392 -18.19 19.05 -10.62
N ILE A 393 -18.69 19.30 -11.83
CA ILE A 393 -18.05 20.18 -12.82
C ILE A 393 -19.03 21.27 -13.23
N SER A 394 -18.51 22.44 -13.54
CA SER A 394 -19.35 23.59 -13.94
C SER A 394 -19.95 23.43 -15.32
N ASP A 395 -19.31 22.67 -16.21
CA ASP A 395 -19.76 22.40 -17.56
C ASP A 395 -19.41 20.97 -17.99
N ASN A 396 -20.43 20.19 -18.38
CA ASN A 396 -20.30 18.79 -18.75
C ASN A 396 -19.57 18.58 -20.09
N GLU A 397 -19.46 19.59 -20.94
CA GLU A 397 -18.72 19.51 -22.19
C GLU A 397 -17.21 19.23 -21.93
N TYR A 398 -16.70 19.65 -20.77
CA TYR A 398 -15.31 19.42 -20.36
C TYR A 398 -15.06 18.05 -19.71
N LEU A 399 -16.07 17.19 -19.50
CA LEU A 399 -15.91 15.89 -18.83
C LEU A 399 -14.80 15.03 -19.44
N GLN A 400 -14.78 14.95 -20.77
CA GLN A 400 -13.77 14.13 -21.47
C GLN A 400 -12.36 14.76 -21.39
N ALA A 401 -12.27 16.08 -21.44
CA ALA A 401 -11.01 16.80 -21.29
C ALA A 401 -10.42 16.60 -19.89
N LEU A 402 -11.25 16.75 -18.84
CA LEU A 402 -10.86 16.49 -17.46
C LEU A 402 -10.50 15.02 -17.22
N HIS A 403 -11.27 14.08 -17.79
CA HIS A 403 -10.95 12.66 -17.71
C HIS A 403 -9.57 12.37 -18.32
N LYS A 404 -9.30 12.89 -19.53
CA LYS A 404 -8.00 12.73 -20.19
C LYS A 404 -6.88 13.36 -19.37
N LEU A 405 -7.10 14.57 -18.83
CA LEU A 405 -6.12 15.29 -18.03
C LEU A 405 -5.64 14.48 -16.84
N PHE A 406 -6.58 13.93 -16.05
CA PHE A 406 -6.27 13.20 -14.80
C PHE A 406 -6.19 11.68 -14.97
N TYR A 407 -6.17 11.18 -16.20
CA TYR A 407 -6.09 9.74 -16.43
C TYR A 407 -4.69 9.19 -16.12
N VAL A 408 -4.65 8.19 -15.28
CA VAL A 408 -3.43 7.46 -14.91
C VAL A 408 -3.49 6.07 -15.53
N TYR A 409 -2.48 5.72 -16.34
CA TYR A 409 -2.45 4.45 -17.09
C TYR A 409 -2.20 3.24 -16.21
N GLU A 410 -1.46 3.41 -15.10
CA GLU A 410 -1.07 2.32 -14.23
C GLU A 410 -1.64 2.54 -12.83
N LYS A 411 -2.45 1.58 -12.36
CA LYS A 411 -2.91 1.60 -10.96
C LYS A 411 -1.72 1.42 -10.02
N PRO A 412 -1.76 2.06 -8.83
CA PRO A 412 -0.69 1.91 -7.87
C PRO A 412 -0.61 0.48 -7.34
N THR A 413 0.60 -0.01 -7.17
CA THR A 413 0.87 -1.31 -6.55
C THR A 413 1.66 -1.12 -5.27
N CYS A 414 1.31 -1.82 -4.20
CA CYS A 414 2.06 -1.80 -2.95
C CYS A 414 2.10 -3.20 -2.33
N VAL A 415 3.29 -3.76 -2.21
CA VAL A 415 3.54 -5.05 -1.54
C VAL A 415 4.17 -4.87 -0.16
N THR A 416 4.31 -3.64 0.32
CA THR A 416 4.90 -3.32 1.62
C THR A 416 3.81 -3.26 2.68
N ALA A 417 3.89 -4.13 3.68
CA ALA A 417 3.04 -4.06 4.88
C ALA A 417 3.72 -3.19 5.96
N PHE A 418 2.97 -2.27 6.59
CA PHE A 418 3.49 -1.38 7.64
C PHE A 418 2.42 -1.00 8.67
#